data_196871295ea706f1080ae72cf01c70d3
#
_entry.id   196871295ea706f1080ae72cf01c70d3
#
_cell.length_a   1.000
_cell.length_b   1.000
_cell.length_c   1.000
_cell.angle_alpha   90.00
_cell.angle_beta   90.00
_cell.angle_gamma   90.00
#
_symmetry.space_group_name_H-M   'P 1'
#
loop_
_entity.id
_entity.type
_entity.pdbx_description
1 polymer ?
#
loop_
_entity_poly.entity_id
_entity_poly.type
_entity_poly.pdbx_seq_one_letter_code
_entity_poly.pdbx_strand_id
1 'polypeptide(L)'
;MLLTGFMLVMVSCSPTRYVGKDEYLLNKVKVRVEEKGVNFSELKKTVRQRPNTRILGVARFHLGLYNLSGKNENKRFNKWLRSIGEAPVIYSPFLTDRSVTQLKLYLNNKGFYKAEVTDSVWFKKKKAHVVYRIYPGPLTRVKDFTFREDSSFRAGGLPESSPLVQLVLRDTNHTLLHQEMPMDIEILEDERERITHMLRQNGYYNFSKNFIHYYADTSRSGNPEQAHLLLSIVNSVSDSMAYRKYKIKHIQVNLDYDPLLMANGLDSLYRHTRYGEYGIVYRGHMKIK
;
A
#
# COMPACT_ATOMS: atom_id res chain seq x y z
N MET A 1 4.33 15.99 -48.50
CA MET A 1 3.45 14.91 -49.00
C MET A 1 3.59 13.56 -48.25
N LEU A 2 4.75 13.11 -47.81
CA LEU A 2 4.90 11.83 -47.07
C LEU A 2 4.25 11.81 -45.69
N LEU A 3 4.24 12.92 -44.95
CA LEU A 3 3.64 13.01 -43.61
C LEU A 3 2.11 12.99 -43.63
N THR A 4 1.49 13.58 -44.66
CA THR A 4 0.04 13.57 -44.87
C THR A 4 -0.49 12.19 -45.28
N GLY A 5 0.28 11.42 -46.06
CA GLY A 5 -0.05 10.06 -46.42
C GLY A 5 0.00 9.10 -45.24
N PHE A 6 0.96 9.26 -44.31
CA PHE A 6 1.08 8.46 -43.10
C PHE A 6 -0.07 8.71 -42.10
N MET A 7 -0.56 9.94 -42.02
CA MET A 7 -1.70 10.33 -41.17
C MET A 7 -3.03 9.73 -41.65
N LEU A 8 -3.24 9.60 -42.95
CA LEU A 8 -4.45 9.01 -43.56
C LEU A 8 -4.55 7.49 -43.35
N VAL A 9 -3.44 6.76 -43.33
CA VAL A 9 -3.41 5.31 -43.08
C VAL A 9 -3.84 4.97 -41.66
N MET A 10 -3.58 5.84 -40.67
CA MET A 10 -3.91 5.63 -39.28
C MET A 10 -5.41 5.74 -38.97
N VAL A 11 -6.18 6.41 -39.81
CA VAL A 11 -7.66 6.57 -39.65
C VAL A 11 -8.43 5.32 -40.07
N SER A 12 -7.84 4.45 -40.90
CA SER A 12 -8.49 3.25 -41.44
C SER A 12 -8.44 2.00 -40.56
N CYS A 13 -7.59 1.96 -39.51
CA CYS A 13 -7.51 0.79 -38.63
C CYS A 13 -8.63 0.81 -37.58
N SER A 14 -9.61 -0.10 -37.71
CA SER A 14 -10.61 -0.30 -36.65
C SER A 14 -9.94 -0.67 -35.32
N PRO A 15 -10.15 0.08 -34.23
CA PRO A 15 -9.58 -0.21 -32.94
C PRO A 15 -10.05 -1.54 -32.32
N THR A 16 -11.08 -2.15 -32.95
CA THR A 16 -11.68 -3.41 -32.49
C THR A 16 -11.32 -4.60 -33.38
N ARG A 17 -10.25 -4.50 -34.21
CA ARG A 17 -9.85 -5.53 -35.17
C ARG A 17 -9.56 -6.89 -34.54
N TYR A 18 -8.91 -6.90 -33.37
CA TYR A 18 -8.54 -8.10 -32.63
C TYR A 18 -9.43 -8.35 -31.40
N VAL A 19 -10.61 -7.76 -31.36
CA VAL A 19 -11.61 -8.02 -30.32
C VAL A 19 -12.49 -9.20 -30.73
N GLY A 20 -12.57 -10.24 -29.93
CA GLY A 20 -13.34 -11.45 -30.18
C GLY A 20 -14.82 -11.19 -30.46
N LYS A 21 -15.57 -12.18 -30.97
CA LYS A 21 -16.98 -11.99 -31.40
C LYS A 21 -17.86 -11.50 -30.24
N ASP A 22 -17.71 -12.08 -29.06
CA ASP A 22 -18.52 -11.79 -27.89
C ASP A 22 -17.80 -10.87 -26.87
N GLU A 23 -16.72 -10.24 -27.31
CA GLU A 23 -15.91 -9.35 -26.50
C GLU A 23 -16.13 -7.89 -26.87
N TYR A 24 -15.81 -7.00 -25.93
CA TYR A 24 -15.89 -5.55 -26.10
C TYR A 24 -14.56 -4.89 -25.71
N LEU A 25 -14.06 -4.00 -26.56
CA LEU A 25 -12.92 -3.16 -26.25
C LEU A 25 -13.27 -2.19 -25.12
N LEU A 26 -12.51 -2.19 -24.03
CA LEU A 26 -12.67 -1.19 -22.99
C LEU A 26 -12.29 0.19 -23.53
N ASN A 27 -13.30 0.98 -23.83
CA ASN A 27 -13.09 2.26 -24.49
C ASN A 27 -12.89 3.42 -23.53
N LYS A 28 -13.63 3.47 -22.43
CA LYS A 28 -13.60 4.57 -21.49
C LYS A 28 -13.95 4.09 -20.09
N VAL A 29 -13.17 4.54 -19.13
CA VAL A 29 -13.46 4.40 -17.72
C VAL A 29 -13.49 5.79 -17.11
N LYS A 30 -14.55 6.11 -16.40
CA LYS A 30 -14.73 7.37 -15.67
C LYS A 30 -15.01 7.04 -14.20
N VAL A 31 -14.42 7.83 -13.33
CA VAL A 31 -14.79 7.89 -11.91
C VAL A 31 -15.48 9.25 -11.71
N ARG A 32 -16.63 9.26 -11.09
CA ARG A 32 -17.36 10.48 -10.71
C ARG A 32 -17.58 10.45 -9.21
N VAL A 33 -17.23 11.52 -8.55
CA VAL A 33 -17.51 11.74 -7.14
C VAL A 33 -18.59 12.79 -7.08
N GLU A 34 -19.70 12.46 -6.47
CA GLU A 34 -20.91 13.33 -6.45
C GLU A 34 -20.81 14.39 -5.34
N GLU A 35 -19.91 14.19 -4.35
CA GLU A 35 -19.67 15.10 -3.24
C GLU A 35 -18.20 15.50 -3.13
N LYS A 36 -17.92 16.65 -2.48
CA LYS A 36 -16.56 17.13 -2.26
C LYS A 36 -15.91 16.41 -1.06
N GLY A 37 -14.57 16.36 -1.02
CA GLY A 37 -13.81 15.91 0.15
C GLY A 37 -12.95 14.66 -0.06
N VAL A 38 -12.99 14.04 -1.25
CA VAL A 38 -12.18 12.85 -1.55
C VAL A 38 -11.13 13.15 -2.61
N ASN A 39 -9.93 12.58 -2.45
CA ASN A 39 -8.86 12.72 -3.43
C ASN A 39 -9.16 11.91 -4.71
N PHE A 40 -9.58 12.62 -5.75
CA PHE A 40 -9.95 12.03 -7.03
C PHE A 40 -8.81 11.27 -7.72
N SER A 41 -7.57 11.72 -7.56
CA SER A 41 -6.41 11.09 -8.21
C SER A 41 -6.15 9.68 -7.67
N GLU A 42 -6.27 9.49 -6.38
CA GLU A 42 -6.09 8.18 -5.72
C GLU A 42 -7.23 7.21 -6.05
N LEU A 43 -8.46 7.68 -6.06
CA LEU A 43 -9.62 6.89 -6.50
C LEU A 43 -9.42 6.34 -7.91
N LYS A 44 -8.91 7.16 -8.81
CA LYS A 44 -8.65 6.73 -10.20
C LYS A 44 -7.55 5.66 -10.27
N LYS A 45 -6.57 5.70 -9.38
CA LYS A 45 -5.51 4.68 -9.31
C LYS A 45 -6.04 3.33 -8.80
N THR A 46 -7.08 3.34 -7.99
CA THR A 46 -7.68 2.14 -7.37
C THR A 46 -8.44 1.28 -8.38
N VAL A 47 -8.89 1.86 -9.51
CA VAL A 47 -9.61 1.12 -10.55
C VAL A 47 -8.72 0.07 -11.20
N ARG A 48 -9.20 -1.19 -11.23
CA ARG A 48 -8.44 -2.37 -11.68
C ARG A 48 -8.25 -2.46 -13.18
N GLN A 49 -9.16 -1.92 -13.95
CA GLN A 49 -9.11 -2.02 -15.41
C GLN A 49 -9.05 -0.63 -16.05
N ARG A 50 -8.03 -0.39 -16.86
CA ARG A 50 -7.80 0.88 -17.55
C ARG A 50 -7.85 0.68 -19.05
N PRO A 51 -8.49 1.58 -19.82
CA PRO A 51 -8.49 1.49 -21.26
C PRO A 51 -7.08 1.74 -21.82
N ASN A 52 -6.87 1.28 -23.07
CA ASN A 52 -5.64 1.53 -23.82
C ASN A 52 -5.22 3.00 -23.79
N THR A 53 -3.91 3.23 -23.71
CA THR A 53 -3.28 4.54 -23.60
C THR A 53 -3.65 5.44 -24.78
N ARG A 54 -3.94 6.72 -24.50
CA ARG A 54 -4.21 7.74 -25.50
C ARG A 54 -3.10 8.78 -25.51
N ILE A 55 -2.56 9.06 -26.68
CA ILE A 55 -1.64 10.18 -26.90
C ILE A 55 -2.48 11.45 -27.08
N LEU A 56 -2.13 12.51 -26.35
CA LEU A 56 -2.87 13.78 -26.31
C LEU A 56 -4.38 13.63 -26.03
N GLY A 57 -4.77 12.56 -25.35
CA GLY A 57 -6.18 12.29 -25.02
C GLY A 57 -7.07 11.85 -26.18
N VAL A 58 -6.59 11.86 -27.43
CA VAL A 58 -7.38 11.64 -28.65
C VAL A 58 -7.09 10.28 -29.29
N ALA A 59 -5.86 10.05 -29.71
CA ALA A 59 -5.49 8.90 -30.53
C ALA A 59 -4.90 7.75 -29.71
N ARG A 60 -5.33 6.50 -29.97
CA ARG A 60 -4.74 5.28 -29.42
C ARG A 60 -3.65 4.77 -30.37
N PHE A 61 -2.56 5.49 -30.41
CA PHE A 61 -1.46 5.20 -31.35
C PHE A 61 -0.90 3.78 -31.16
N HIS A 62 -0.59 3.37 -29.94
CA HIS A 62 -0.03 2.05 -29.65
C HIS A 62 -1.00 0.91 -29.96
N LEU A 63 -2.30 1.09 -29.70
CA LEU A 63 -3.34 0.15 -30.14
C LEU A 63 -3.42 0.11 -31.68
N GLY A 64 -3.26 1.26 -32.34
CA GLY A 64 -3.19 1.34 -33.81
C GLY A 64 -2.02 0.53 -34.38
N LEU A 65 -0.82 0.67 -33.82
CA LEU A 65 0.36 -0.11 -34.20
C LEU A 65 0.13 -1.62 -34.02
N TYR A 66 -0.44 -2.02 -32.87
CA TYR A 66 -0.80 -3.41 -32.65
C TYR A 66 -1.80 -3.91 -33.72
N ASN A 67 -2.81 -3.14 -34.04
CA ASN A 67 -3.83 -3.50 -35.03
C ASN A 67 -3.31 -3.52 -36.49
N LEU A 68 -2.19 -2.86 -36.77
CA LEU A 68 -1.49 -2.98 -38.06
C LEU A 68 -0.79 -4.31 -38.26
N SER A 69 -0.49 -5.03 -37.17
CA SER A 69 0.11 -6.36 -37.26
C SER A 69 -0.81 -7.31 -38.03
N GLY A 70 -0.22 -8.18 -38.84
CA GLY A 70 -0.98 -9.21 -39.57
C GLY A 70 -1.40 -10.36 -38.65
N LYS A 71 -2.30 -11.23 -39.17
CA LYS A 71 -2.77 -12.43 -38.45
C LYS A 71 -1.66 -13.43 -38.12
N ASN A 72 -0.62 -13.48 -38.97
CA ASN A 72 0.50 -14.41 -38.74
C ASN A 72 1.46 -13.82 -37.72
N GLU A 73 1.39 -14.35 -36.48
CA GLU A 73 2.21 -13.91 -35.36
C GLU A 73 3.71 -14.23 -35.52
N ASN A 74 4.06 -15.20 -36.34
CA ASN A 74 5.45 -15.64 -36.51
C ASN A 74 6.30 -14.75 -37.40
N LYS A 75 5.69 -13.87 -38.21
CA LYS A 75 6.43 -12.93 -39.05
C LYS A 75 7.15 -11.88 -38.21
N ARG A 76 8.47 -11.68 -38.45
CA ARG A 76 9.32 -10.73 -37.69
C ARG A 76 8.73 -9.33 -37.58
N PHE A 77 8.16 -8.81 -38.66
CA PHE A 77 7.52 -7.50 -38.72
C PHE A 77 6.26 -7.42 -37.83
N ASN A 78 5.43 -8.46 -37.81
CA ASN A 78 4.24 -8.51 -36.97
C ASN A 78 4.61 -8.61 -35.48
N LYS A 79 5.66 -9.40 -35.15
CA LYS A 79 6.21 -9.45 -33.79
C LYS A 79 6.71 -8.09 -33.33
N TRP A 80 7.42 -7.38 -34.19
CA TRP A 80 7.92 -6.05 -33.89
C TRP A 80 6.78 -5.05 -33.67
N LEU A 81 5.75 -5.02 -34.55
CA LEU A 81 4.57 -4.15 -34.38
C LEU A 81 3.83 -4.45 -33.07
N ARG A 82 3.72 -5.72 -32.68
CA ARG A 82 3.08 -6.11 -31.41
C ARG A 82 3.92 -5.76 -30.19
N SER A 83 5.23 -5.78 -30.28
CA SER A 83 6.12 -5.44 -29.17
C SER A 83 6.14 -3.95 -28.85
N ILE A 84 5.97 -3.07 -29.86
CA ILE A 84 5.87 -1.62 -29.69
C ILE A 84 4.41 -1.13 -29.54
N GLY A 85 3.46 -1.98 -29.92
CA GLY A 85 2.02 -1.73 -29.82
C GLY A 85 1.46 -2.15 -28.47
N GLU A 86 0.24 -1.73 -28.19
CA GLU A 86 -0.52 -2.13 -27.00
C GLU A 86 -1.69 -3.01 -27.44
N ALA A 87 -1.78 -4.23 -26.89
CA ALA A 87 -2.90 -5.13 -27.16
C ALA A 87 -4.25 -4.50 -26.75
N PRO A 88 -5.36 -4.84 -27.42
CA PRO A 88 -6.66 -4.32 -27.03
C PRO A 88 -7.03 -4.76 -25.63
N VAL A 89 -7.37 -3.83 -24.77
CA VAL A 89 -7.88 -4.12 -23.43
C VAL A 89 -9.35 -4.53 -23.57
N ILE A 90 -9.63 -5.79 -23.28
CA ILE A 90 -10.97 -6.35 -23.32
C ILE A 90 -11.70 -6.03 -22.02
N TYR A 91 -12.94 -5.57 -22.14
CA TYR A 91 -13.81 -5.32 -20.99
C TYR A 91 -14.07 -6.62 -20.23
N SER A 92 -13.95 -6.56 -18.90
CA SER A 92 -14.22 -7.67 -17.99
C SER A 92 -15.21 -7.22 -16.89
N PRO A 93 -16.40 -7.83 -16.82
CA PRO A 93 -17.35 -7.56 -15.74
C PRO A 93 -16.72 -7.83 -14.36
N PHE A 94 -16.00 -8.93 -14.23
CA PHE A 94 -15.30 -9.30 -12.99
C PHE A 94 -14.35 -8.22 -12.47
N LEU A 95 -13.58 -7.58 -13.37
CA LEU A 95 -12.68 -6.49 -12.98
C LEU A 95 -13.45 -5.20 -12.65
N THR A 96 -14.64 -5.02 -13.21
CA THR A 96 -15.54 -3.92 -12.85
C THR A 96 -16.06 -4.08 -11.43
N ASP A 97 -16.59 -5.25 -11.09
CA ASP A 97 -17.05 -5.56 -9.72
C ASP A 97 -15.92 -5.45 -8.68
N ARG A 98 -14.74 -5.97 -9.04
CA ARG A 98 -13.55 -5.80 -8.20
C ARG A 98 -13.17 -4.33 -8.01
N SER A 99 -13.33 -3.50 -9.02
CA SER A 99 -13.08 -2.06 -8.91
C SER A 99 -14.06 -1.38 -7.98
N VAL A 100 -15.36 -1.73 -8.02
CA VAL A 100 -16.37 -1.24 -7.09
C VAL A 100 -15.98 -1.59 -5.65
N THR A 101 -15.63 -2.85 -5.40
CA THR A 101 -15.20 -3.32 -4.07
C THR A 101 -13.96 -2.58 -3.58
N GLN A 102 -12.95 -2.40 -4.44
CA GLN A 102 -11.72 -1.72 -4.08
C GLN A 102 -11.91 -0.22 -3.83
N LEU A 103 -12.77 0.44 -4.60
CA LEU A 103 -13.12 1.85 -4.39
C LEU A 103 -13.84 2.03 -3.06
N LYS A 104 -14.79 1.14 -2.72
CA LYS A 104 -15.48 1.16 -1.43
C LYS A 104 -14.51 0.92 -0.26
N LEU A 105 -13.61 -0.07 -0.39
CA LEU A 105 -12.59 -0.36 0.62
C LEU A 105 -11.65 0.84 0.84
N TYR A 106 -11.20 1.47 -0.24
CA TYR A 106 -10.38 2.68 -0.17
C TYR A 106 -11.09 3.80 0.61
N LEU A 107 -12.37 4.05 0.32
CA LEU A 107 -13.15 5.07 1.02
C LEU A 107 -13.34 4.73 2.50
N ASN A 108 -13.64 3.49 2.82
CA ASN A 108 -13.74 3.03 4.21
C ASN A 108 -12.42 3.25 4.96
N ASN A 109 -11.28 2.93 4.33
CA ASN A 109 -9.96 3.15 4.93
C ASN A 109 -9.66 4.63 5.17
N LYS A 110 -10.29 5.54 4.42
CA LYS A 110 -10.18 6.98 4.59
C LYS A 110 -11.25 7.59 5.52
N GLY A 111 -12.02 6.75 6.21
CA GLY A 111 -13.03 7.17 7.19
C GLY A 111 -14.44 7.39 6.63
N PHE A 112 -14.70 7.08 5.37
CA PHE A 112 -16.02 7.18 4.76
C PHE A 112 -16.76 5.82 4.85
N TYR A 113 -17.18 5.43 6.04
CA TYR A 113 -17.76 4.10 6.29
C TYR A 113 -19.15 3.88 5.65
N LYS A 114 -19.86 4.97 5.32
CA LYS A 114 -21.16 4.94 4.64
C LYS A 114 -21.03 5.14 3.13
N ALA A 115 -19.82 5.02 2.58
CA ALA A 115 -19.60 5.21 1.17
C ALA A 115 -20.36 4.19 0.32
N GLU A 116 -21.01 4.68 -0.73
CA GLU A 116 -21.64 3.87 -1.75
C GLU A 116 -20.92 4.05 -3.09
N VAL A 117 -20.68 2.95 -3.77
CA VAL A 117 -20.04 2.93 -5.08
C VAL A 117 -20.90 2.10 -6.01
N THR A 118 -21.35 2.70 -7.09
CA THR A 118 -22.11 2.04 -8.14
C THR A 118 -21.39 2.14 -9.47
N ASP A 119 -21.59 1.18 -10.34
CA ASP A 119 -21.10 1.23 -11.70
C ASP A 119 -22.24 1.29 -12.72
N SER A 120 -21.93 1.77 -13.88
CA SER A 120 -22.81 1.73 -15.05
C SER A 120 -22.00 1.41 -16.28
N VAL A 121 -22.42 0.40 -17.01
CA VAL A 121 -21.75 -0.06 -18.23
C VAL A 121 -22.71 0.02 -19.42
N TRP A 122 -22.23 0.58 -20.52
CA TRP A 122 -22.98 0.54 -21.79
C TRP A 122 -22.06 0.18 -22.94
N PHE A 123 -22.64 -0.40 -23.95
CA PHE A 123 -21.93 -0.90 -25.12
C PHE A 123 -22.34 -0.13 -26.36
N LYS A 124 -21.37 0.29 -27.19
CA LYS A 124 -21.61 0.93 -28.47
C LYS A 124 -20.54 0.54 -29.47
N LYS A 125 -20.93 0.00 -30.64
CA LYS A 125 -20.02 -0.39 -31.73
C LYS A 125 -18.82 -1.22 -31.21
N LYS A 126 -19.11 -2.34 -30.49
CA LYS A 126 -18.09 -3.24 -29.93
C LYS A 126 -17.13 -2.59 -28.94
N LYS A 127 -17.55 -1.52 -28.28
CA LYS A 127 -16.80 -0.79 -27.27
C LYS A 127 -17.61 -0.70 -25.99
N ALA A 128 -16.97 -1.02 -24.86
CA ALA A 128 -17.51 -0.86 -23.51
C ALA A 128 -17.12 0.50 -22.91
N HIS A 129 -18.03 1.09 -22.22
CA HIS A 129 -17.85 2.32 -21.46
C HIS A 129 -18.30 2.08 -20.02
N VAL A 130 -17.43 2.33 -19.06
CA VAL A 130 -17.68 2.14 -17.63
C VAL A 130 -17.66 3.47 -16.91
N VAL A 131 -18.62 3.70 -16.05
CA VAL A 131 -18.66 4.86 -15.13
C VAL A 131 -18.90 4.35 -13.72
N TYR A 132 -17.97 4.64 -12.84
CA TYR A 132 -18.14 4.47 -11.40
C TYR A 132 -18.66 5.77 -10.81
N ARG A 133 -19.81 5.70 -10.09
CA ARG A 133 -20.35 6.82 -9.31
C ARG A 133 -20.08 6.55 -7.84
N ILE A 134 -19.56 7.54 -7.16
CA ILE A 134 -19.12 7.47 -5.76
C ILE A 134 -19.91 8.50 -4.98
N TYR A 135 -20.59 8.01 -3.95
CA TYR A 135 -21.26 8.78 -2.91
C TYR A 135 -20.49 8.52 -1.62
N PRO A 136 -19.56 9.40 -1.22
CA PRO A 136 -18.70 9.16 -0.05
C PRO A 136 -19.48 9.08 1.25
N GLY A 137 -20.55 9.86 1.35
CA GLY A 137 -21.26 10.06 2.60
C GLY A 137 -20.42 10.84 3.62
N PRO A 138 -20.83 10.89 4.90
CA PRO A 138 -20.14 11.64 5.92
C PRO A 138 -18.80 11.03 6.28
N LEU A 139 -17.81 11.90 6.53
CA LEU A 139 -16.48 11.53 7.01
C LEU A 139 -16.54 11.34 8.53
N THR A 140 -16.16 10.15 8.99
CA THR A 140 -15.99 9.89 10.42
C THR A 140 -14.65 10.47 10.89
N ARG A 141 -14.70 11.21 12.01
CA ARG A 141 -13.56 11.87 12.64
C ARG A 141 -13.28 11.31 14.03
N VAL A 142 -12.05 11.41 14.47
CA VAL A 142 -11.66 11.08 15.84
C VAL A 142 -12.10 12.20 16.75
N LYS A 143 -13.02 11.91 17.67
CA LYS A 143 -13.47 12.87 18.70
C LYS A 143 -12.42 13.04 19.79
N ASP A 144 -11.94 11.93 20.30
CA ASP A 144 -10.84 11.84 21.24
C ASP A 144 -10.14 10.47 21.12
N PHE A 145 -9.00 10.33 21.74
CA PHE A 145 -8.31 9.05 21.85
C PHE A 145 -7.81 8.84 23.27
N THR A 146 -7.98 7.62 23.76
CA THR A 146 -7.58 7.23 25.12
C THR A 146 -6.92 5.86 25.11
N PHE A 147 -6.02 5.63 26.07
CA PHE A 147 -5.54 4.28 26.33
C PHE A 147 -6.58 3.51 27.12
N ARG A 148 -6.77 2.24 26.78
CA ARG A 148 -7.65 1.34 27.50
C ARG A 148 -6.95 0.04 27.82
N GLU A 149 -6.96 -0.32 29.11
CA GLU A 149 -6.68 -1.66 29.55
C GLU A 149 -7.87 -2.55 29.13
N ASP A 150 -7.65 -3.36 28.08
CA ASP A 150 -8.74 -4.15 27.54
C ASP A 150 -8.80 -5.53 28.20
N SER A 151 -9.69 -5.64 29.18
CA SER A 151 -10.02 -6.92 29.82
C SER A 151 -10.92 -7.82 28.95
N SER A 152 -11.51 -7.30 27.85
CA SER A 152 -12.45 -8.04 27.00
C SER A 152 -11.76 -8.92 25.96
N PHE A 153 -10.46 -8.74 25.71
CA PHE A 153 -9.68 -9.64 24.86
C PHE A 153 -9.35 -10.96 25.56
N ARG A 154 -9.42 -12.06 24.82
CA ARG A 154 -9.03 -13.39 25.35
C ARG A 154 -7.61 -13.44 25.94
N ALA A 155 -6.72 -12.57 25.50
CA ALA A 155 -5.33 -12.45 25.99
C ALA A 155 -5.13 -11.33 27.03
N GLY A 156 -6.15 -10.50 27.28
CA GLY A 156 -6.03 -9.28 28.08
C GLY A 156 -5.16 -8.20 27.44
N GLY A 157 -5.39 -6.93 27.79
CA GLY A 157 -4.49 -5.82 27.49
C GLY A 157 -3.39 -5.70 28.56
N LEU A 158 -2.26 -5.06 28.21
CA LEU A 158 -1.29 -4.65 29.22
C LEU A 158 -1.92 -3.57 30.11
N PRO A 159 -1.69 -3.63 31.43
CA PRO A 159 -2.18 -2.60 32.35
C PRO A 159 -1.50 -1.26 32.06
N GLU A 160 -2.20 -0.18 32.32
CA GLU A 160 -1.67 1.18 32.17
C GLU A 160 -0.39 1.39 33.00
N SER A 161 -0.29 0.71 34.16
CA SER A 161 0.89 0.74 35.03
C SER A 161 2.13 0.07 34.45
N SER A 162 2.00 -0.66 33.34
CA SER A 162 3.14 -1.31 32.66
C SER A 162 4.17 -0.26 32.21
N PRO A 163 5.48 -0.45 32.48
CA PRO A 163 6.53 0.47 32.07
C PRO A 163 6.54 0.76 30.57
N LEU A 164 6.17 -0.22 29.74
CA LEU A 164 6.06 -0.09 28.30
C LEU A 164 4.91 0.85 27.93
N VAL A 165 3.73 0.66 28.53
CA VAL A 165 2.54 1.50 28.30
C VAL A 165 2.83 2.93 28.78
N GLN A 166 3.47 3.09 29.92
CA GLN A 166 3.85 4.42 30.44
C GLN A 166 4.79 5.19 29.49
N LEU A 167 5.68 4.49 28.76
CA LEU A 167 6.47 5.14 27.71
C LEU A 167 5.60 5.67 26.58
N VAL A 168 4.62 4.89 26.13
CA VAL A 168 3.69 5.31 25.07
C VAL A 168 2.86 6.51 25.53
N LEU A 169 2.31 6.47 26.74
CA LEU A 169 1.47 7.54 27.29
C LEU A 169 2.23 8.86 27.54
N ARG A 170 3.53 8.80 27.78
CA ARG A 170 4.37 9.99 27.94
C ARG A 170 4.81 10.63 26.64
N ASP A 171 4.79 9.88 25.54
CA ASP A 171 5.25 10.34 24.21
C ASP A 171 4.13 11.04 23.41
N THR A 172 3.35 11.88 24.10
CA THR A 172 2.20 12.59 23.49
C THR A 172 2.60 13.66 22.48
N ASN A 173 3.82 14.19 22.60
CA ASN A 173 4.29 15.27 21.71
C ASN A 173 4.61 14.77 20.28
N HIS A 174 4.79 13.48 20.10
CA HIS A 174 5.15 12.88 18.79
C HIS A 174 4.02 12.07 18.19
N THR A 175 2.88 11.95 18.86
CA THR A 175 1.73 11.19 18.33
C THR A 175 1.21 11.82 17.04
N LEU A 176 0.86 10.96 16.09
CA LEU A 176 0.17 11.36 14.86
C LEU A 176 -1.35 11.52 15.07
N LEU A 177 -1.85 11.09 16.24
CA LEU A 177 -3.27 11.16 16.56
C LEU A 177 -3.63 12.51 17.16
N HIS A 178 -4.67 13.13 16.62
CA HIS A 178 -5.22 14.38 17.14
C HIS A 178 -6.74 14.43 16.97
N GLN A 179 -7.38 15.26 17.77
CA GLN A 179 -8.84 15.46 17.70
C GLN A 179 -9.23 16.01 16.32
N GLU A 180 -10.43 15.66 15.88
CA GLU A 180 -11.03 16.06 14.60
C GLU A 180 -10.28 15.56 13.34
N MET A 181 -9.21 14.76 13.49
CA MET A 181 -8.59 14.13 12.34
C MET A 181 -9.55 13.11 11.68
N PRO A 182 -9.46 12.88 10.37
CA PRO A 182 -10.18 11.78 9.74
C PRO A 182 -9.82 10.43 10.38
N MET A 183 -10.78 9.52 10.47
CA MET A 183 -10.54 8.13 10.89
C MET A 183 -9.85 7.38 9.74
N ASP A 184 -8.60 7.74 9.44
CA ASP A 184 -7.79 7.20 8.35
C ASP A 184 -6.93 6.05 8.86
N ILE A 185 -7.13 4.85 8.29
CA ILE A 185 -6.40 3.65 8.69
C ILE A 185 -4.89 3.80 8.43
N GLU A 186 -4.48 4.54 7.40
CA GLU A 186 -3.05 4.78 7.13
C GLU A 186 -2.39 5.55 8.27
N ILE A 187 -3.05 6.59 8.78
CA ILE A 187 -2.53 7.36 9.93
C ILE A 187 -2.43 6.47 11.18
N LEU A 188 -3.45 5.63 11.42
CA LEU A 188 -3.42 4.69 12.54
C LEU A 188 -2.28 3.67 12.40
N GLU A 189 -2.01 3.21 11.19
CA GLU A 189 -0.92 2.28 10.92
C GLU A 189 0.46 2.94 11.08
N ASP A 190 0.61 4.17 10.60
CA ASP A 190 1.83 4.97 10.78
C ASP A 190 2.11 5.22 12.29
N GLU A 191 1.07 5.49 13.07
CA GLU A 191 1.20 5.62 14.53
C GLU A 191 1.62 4.31 15.20
N ARG A 192 1.09 3.17 14.78
CA ARG A 192 1.54 1.84 15.25
C ARG A 192 3.02 1.62 14.95
N GLU A 193 3.48 2.00 13.77
CA GLU A 193 4.89 1.90 13.39
C GLU A 193 5.76 2.86 14.22
N ARG A 194 5.30 4.10 14.41
CA ARG A 194 5.98 5.08 15.25
C ARG A 194 6.16 4.59 16.69
N ILE A 195 5.07 4.11 17.31
CA ILE A 195 5.12 3.55 18.69
C ILE A 195 6.08 2.35 18.74
N THR A 196 5.99 1.45 17.75
CA THR A 196 6.86 0.27 17.69
C THR A 196 8.34 0.67 17.60
N HIS A 197 8.66 1.65 16.77
CA HIS A 197 10.01 2.16 16.61
C HIS A 197 10.52 2.80 17.91
N MET A 198 9.71 3.65 18.53
CA MET A 198 10.01 4.29 19.82
C MET A 198 10.28 3.25 20.92
N LEU A 199 9.45 2.22 21.04
CA LEU A 199 9.62 1.16 22.02
C LEU A 199 10.90 0.35 21.77
N ARG A 200 11.22 0.02 20.52
CA ARG A 200 12.46 -0.67 20.16
C ARG A 200 13.70 0.15 20.50
N GLN A 201 13.69 1.45 20.28
CA GLN A 201 14.75 2.37 20.68
C GLN A 201 14.92 2.42 22.21
N ASN A 202 13.84 2.20 22.95
CA ASN A 202 13.86 2.12 24.42
C ASN A 202 14.19 0.71 24.97
N GLY A 203 14.62 -0.20 24.09
CA GLY A 203 15.12 -1.53 24.45
C GLY A 203 14.09 -2.67 24.35
N TYR A 204 12.86 -2.42 23.94
CA TYR A 204 11.86 -3.47 23.67
C TYR A 204 12.06 -4.05 22.27
N TYR A 205 13.20 -4.64 22.02
CA TYR A 205 13.68 -5.04 20.70
C TYR A 205 12.71 -5.95 19.91
N ASN A 206 12.07 -6.90 20.61
CA ASN A 206 11.16 -7.85 19.98
C ASN A 206 9.71 -7.33 19.89
N PHE A 207 9.45 -6.10 20.30
CA PHE A 207 8.10 -5.54 20.21
C PHE A 207 7.67 -5.40 18.76
N SER A 208 6.40 -5.71 18.48
CA SER A 208 5.80 -5.64 17.13
C SER A 208 4.53 -4.79 17.13
N LYS A 209 4.28 -4.07 16.03
CA LYS A 209 3.06 -3.30 15.83
C LYS A 209 1.78 -4.14 15.91
N ASN A 210 1.89 -5.45 15.71
CA ASN A 210 0.76 -6.37 15.82
C ASN A 210 0.18 -6.49 17.22
N PHE A 211 0.90 -6.03 18.24
CA PHE A 211 0.41 -5.97 19.62
C PHE A 211 -0.39 -4.69 19.91
N ILE A 212 -0.38 -3.72 19.01
CA ILE A 212 -1.12 -2.46 19.14
C ILE A 212 -2.46 -2.58 18.41
N HIS A 213 -3.54 -2.37 19.13
CA HIS A 213 -4.90 -2.41 18.60
C HIS A 213 -5.61 -1.08 18.83
N TYR A 214 -6.38 -0.66 17.83
CA TYR A 214 -7.28 0.46 17.93
C TYR A 214 -8.73 -0.01 17.85
N TYR A 215 -9.57 0.51 18.70
CA TYR A 215 -11.01 0.31 18.68
C TYR A 215 -11.70 1.66 18.50
N ALA A 216 -12.59 1.75 17.52
CA ALA A 216 -13.40 2.92 17.29
C ALA A 216 -14.80 2.69 17.86
N ASP A 217 -15.16 3.47 18.87
CA ASP A 217 -16.50 3.45 19.49
C ASP A 217 -17.29 4.66 19.01
N THR A 218 -18.27 4.44 18.14
CA THR A 218 -19.17 5.47 17.63
C THR A 218 -20.43 5.61 18.47
N SER A 219 -20.71 4.62 19.38
CA SER A 219 -21.93 4.61 20.18
C SER A 219 -21.93 5.69 21.27
N ARG A 220 -20.76 6.03 21.81
CA ARG A 220 -20.60 7.02 22.88
C ARG A 220 -20.80 8.47 22.44
N SER A 221 -20.57 8.76 21.17
CA SER A 221 -20.59 10.14 20.68
C SER A 221 -22.00 10.70 20.48
N GLY A 222 -23.02 9.83 20.35
CA GLY A 222 -24.35 10.22 19.89
C GLY A 222 -24.37 10.76 18.45
N ASN A 223 -23.21 10.89 17.82
CA ASN A 223 -23.02 11.34 16.45
C ASN A 223 -22.23 10.28 15.67
N PRO A 224 -22.82 9.63 14.63
CA PRO A 224 -22.16 8.58 13.86
C PRO A 224 -20.95 9.07 13.03
N GLU A 225 -20.74 10.39 12.94
CA GLU A 225 -19.61 11.02 12.26
C GLU A 225 -18.40 11.22 13.18
N GLN A 226 -18.54 10.88 14.47
CA GLN A 226 -17.49 10.98 15.48
C GLN A 226 -17.27 9.64 16.16
N ALA A 227 -16.01 9.27 16.35
CA ALA A 227 -15.63 8.06 17.06
C ALA A 227 -14.64 8.37 18.19
N HIS A 228 -14.84 7.70 19.33
CA HIS A 228 -13.83 7.62 20.36
C HIS A 228 -12.83 6.53 20.00
N LEU A 229 -11.55 6.87 19.89
CA LEU A 229 -10.51 5.95 19.54
C LEU A 229 -9.84 5.40 20.81
N LEU A 230 -9.88 4.10 20.98
CA LEU A 230 -9.28 3.41 22.12
C LEU A 230 -8.01 2.70 21.66
N LEU A 231 -6.88 3.07 22.24
CA LEU A 231 -5.60 2.38 22.05
C LEU A 231 -5.43 1.30 23.12
N SER A 232 -5.16 0.09 22.70
CA SER A 232 -4.81 -1.02 23.60
C SER A 232 -3.54 -1.74 23.13
N ILE A 233 -2.72 -2.20 24.06
CA ILE A 233 -1.58 -3.06 23.78
C ILE A 233 -1.90 -4.44 24.34
N VAL A 234 -2.07 -5.41 23.46
CA VAL A 234 -2.48 -6.77 23.82
C VAL A 234 -1.34 -7.49 24.53
N ASN A 235 -1.65 -8.23 25.59
CA ASN A 235 -0.71 -9.11 26.25
C ASN A 235 -0.67 -10.46 25.49
N SER A 236 0.40 -10.73 24.75
CA SER A 236 0.58 -12.00 24.08
C SER A 236 1.16 -13.04 25.03
N VAL A 237 0.36 -14.00 25.43
CA VAL A 237 0.80 -15.13 26.26
C VAL A 237 1.85 -15.99 25.55
N SER A 238 1.80 -16.05 24.21
CA SER A 238 2.71 -16.85 23.39
C SER A 238 4.07 -16.18 23.15
N ASP A 239 4.20 -14.86 23.34
CA ASP A 239 5.43 -14.11 23.07
C ASP A 239 5.85 -13.21 24.23
N SER A 240 6.16 -13.84 25.35
CA SER A 240 6.65 -13.14 26.56
C SER A 240 7.95 -12.36 26.33
N MET A 241 8.70 -12.66 25.28
CA MET A 241 9.93 -11.98 24.91
C MET A 241 9.68 -10.59 24.33
N ALA A 242 8.51 -10.34 23.76
CA ALA A 242 8.16 -9.06 23.14
C ALA A 242 8.16 -7.89 24.13
N TYR A 243 7.82 -8.18 25.40
CA TYR A 243 7.68 -7.16 26.45
C TYR A 243 8.92 -7.05 27.36
N ARG A 244 9.99 -7.77 27.02
CA ARG A 244 11.25 -7.69 27.78
C ARG A 244 12.11 -6.55 27.25
N LYS A 245 12.70 -5.81 28.20
CA LYS A 245 13.67 -4.77 27.88
C LYS A 245 15.07 -5.37 27.74
N TYR A 246 15.71 -5.17 26.60
CA TYR A 246 17.05 -5.63 26.29
C TYR A 246 18.06 -4.49 26.42
N LYS A 247 19.27 -4.82 26.80
CA LYS A 247 20.44 -3.92 26.78
C LYS A 247 21.53 -4.58 25.94
N ILE A 248 22.21 -3.80 25.14
CA ILE A 248 23.39 -4.27 24.44
C ILE A 248 24.48 -4.53 25.48
N LYS A 249 24.92 -5.77 25.57
CA LYS A 249 25.96 -6.19 26.49
C LYS A 249 27.37 -6.06 25.89
N HIS A 250 27.48 -6.36 24.61
CA HIS A 250 28.76 -6.38 23.91
C HIS A 250 28.54 -6.09 22.41
N ILE A 251 29.41 -5.28 21.84
CA ILE A 251 29.43 -4.99 20.40
C ILE A 251 30.76 -5.50 19.85
N GLN A 252 30.68 -6.37 18.85
CA GLN A 252 31.85 -6.87 18.13
C GLN A 252 31.76 -6.42 16.67
N VAL A 253 32.81 -5.79 16.19
CA VAL A 253 32.95 -5.34 14.80
C VAL A 253 33.91 -6.29 14.11
N ASN A 254 33.43 -7.01 13.13
CA ASN A 254 34.24 -7.92 12.32
C ASN A 254 34.63 -7.16 11.05
N LEU A 255 35.92 -6.81 10.95
CA LEU A 255 36.53 -6.27 9.74
C LEU A 255 36.99 -7.45 8.89
N ASP A 256 36.88 -7.31 7.56
CA ASP A 256 37.27 -8.35 6.61
C ASP A 256 36.52 -9.70 6.80
N TYR A 257 35.24 -9.64 7.18
CA TYR A 257 34.42 -10.83 7.35
C TYR A 257 34.31 -11.65 6.05
N ASP A 258 34.80 -12.90 6.11
CA ASP A 258 34.71 -13.85 5.02
C ASP A 258 33.93 -15.10 5.48
N PRO A 259 32.67 -15.28 5.01
CA PRO A 259 31.86 -16.41 5.42
C PRO A 259 32.44 -17.77 5.04
N LEU A 260 33.25 -17.86 3.97
CA LEU A 260 33.89 -19.13 3.54
C LEU A 260 35.01 -19.55 4.48
N LEU A 261 35.77 -18.58 5.03
CA LEU A 261 36.81 -18.88 6.01
C LEU A 261 36.21 -19.37 7.31
N MET A 262 35.10 -18.75 7.76
CA MET A 262 34.37 -19.18 8.95
C MET A 262 33.76 -20.58 8.77
N ALA A 263 33.13 -20.86 7.63
CA ALA A 263 32.54 -22.17 7.33
C ALA A 263 33.57 -23.29 7.28
N ASN A 264 34.85 -22.97 6.92
CA ASN A 264 35.96 -23.94 6.84
C ASN A 264 36.78 -24.05 8.14
N GLY A 265 36.33 -23.42 9.24
CA GLY A 265 37.02 -23.48 10.55
C GLY A 265 38.38 -22.77 10.58
N LEU A 266 38.60 -21.79 9.68
CA LEU A 266 39.84 -21.00 9.61
C LEU A 266 39.81 -19.76 10.51
N ASP A 267 39.09 -19.84 11.63
CA ASP A 267 38.92 -18.75 12.61
C ASP A 267 40.26 -18.30 13.21
N SER A 268 41.25 -19.17 13.24
CA SER A 268 42.60 -18.86 13.76
C SER A 268 43.35 -17.78 12.99
N LEU A 269 42.88 -17.44 11.77
CA LEU A 269 43.46 -16.37 10.95
C LEU A 269 43.02 -14.98 11.43
N TYR A 270 42.02 -14.89 12.28
CA TYR A 270 41.53 -13.61 12.79
C TYR A 270 42.21 -13.23 14.11
N ARG A 271 42.51 -11.95 14.22
CA ARG A 271 43.04 -11.33 15.42
C ARG A 271 41.93 -10.58 16.15
N HIS A 272 41.98 -10.59 17.47
CA HIS A 272 41.03 -9.92 18.31
C HIS A 272 41.72 -8.76 19.03
N THR A 273 41.12 -7.60 19.01
CA THR A 273 41.57 -6.45 19.81
C THR A 273 40.35 -5.72 20.36
N ARG A 274 40.60 -4.74 21.24
CA ARG A 274 39.56 -3.92 21.83
C ARG A 274 39.86 -2.46 21.60
N TYR A 275 38.80 -1.71 21.20
CA TYR A 275 38.88 -0.26 21.08
C TYR A 275 37.66 0.36 21.79
N GLY A 276 37.90 0.98 22.95
CA GLY A 276 36.86 1.42 23.87
C GLY A 276 35.94 0.27 24.29
N GLU A 277 34.65 0.39 24.06
CA GLU A 277 33.62 -0.63 24.35
C GLU A 277 33.45 -1.68 23.26
N TYR A 278 34.13 -1.51 22.10
CA TYR A 278 33.99 -2.37 20.95
C TYR A 278 35.07 -3.47 20.96
N GLY A 279 34.65 -4.73 20.76
CA GLY A 279 35.54 -5.81 20.34
C GLY A 279 35.75 -5.69 18.84
N ILE A 280 36.98 -5.76 18.35
CA ILE A 280 37.31 -5.71 16.94
C ILE A 280 37.97 -7.02 16.57
N VAL A 281 37.43 -7.65 15.54
CA VAL A 281 37.98 -8.86 14.90
C VAL A 281 38.47 -8.51 13.51
N TYR A 282 39.71 -8.78 13.20
CA TYR A 282 40.32 -8.37 11.93
C TYR A 282 41.35 -9.39 11.46
N ARG A 283 41.73 -9.31 10.19
CA ARG A 283 42.79 -10.11 9.55
C ARG A 283 43.90 -9.17 9.05
N GLY A 284 45.16 -9.59 9.22
CA GLY A 284 46.31 -8.80 8.77
C GLY A 284 46.71 -7.68 9.74
N HIS A 285 47.07 -6.51 9.22
CA HIS A 285 47.48 -5.36 10.01
C HIS A 285 46.41 -4.27 10.00
N MET A 286 45.94 -3.91 11.17
CA MET A 286 44.99 -2.80 11.37
C MET A 286 45.75 -1.55 11.82
N LYS A 287 45.57 -0.42 11.12
CA LYS A 287 46.02 0.90 11.56
C LYS A 287 44.82 1.65 12.14
N ILE A 288 44.78 1.85 13.45
CA ILE A 288 43.84 2.76 14.09
C ILE A 288 44.52 4.13 14.07
N LYS A 289 43.91 5.12 13.40
CA LYS A 289 44.31 6.52 13.45
C LYS A 289 43.57 7.23 14.55
#